data_6db58e66c06e3c75bbe7ba420c5a5bb8
#
_entry.id   6db58e66c06e3c75bbe7ba420c5a5bb8
#
_cell.length_a   1.000
_cell.length_b   1.000
_cell.length_c   1.000
_cell.angle_alpha   90.00
_cell.angle_beta   90.00
_cell.angle_gamma   90.00
#
_symmetry.space_group_name_H-M   'P 1'
#
loop_
_entity.id
_entity.type
_entity.pdbx_description
1 polymer ?
#
loop_
_entity_poly.entity_id
_entity_poly.type
_entity_poly.pdbx_seq_one_letter_code
_entity_poly.pdbx_strand_id
1 'polypeptide(L)'
;MGRRDYEDDPNAPKPNSLVPAASVVVVDEAGRVLLQRRTDNGMWALPGGKMELGESLADCGIRETREETGIDVEITGIVGTYTNPGHVFAYDDGEVRQEFSICLRARPIGGTVRVSDESHEVAWFDPGEMDGLPMVPSIRKRINDWRSGAGPAIR
;
A
#
# COMPACT_ATOMS: atom_id res chain seq x y z
N MET A 1 -13.13 -11.22 -6.66
CA MET A 1 -12.50 -11.65 -7.92
C MET A 1 -11.06 -12.05 -7.66
N GLY A 2 -10.61 -13.19 -8.21
CA GLY A 2 -9.26 -13.68 -8.01
C GLY A 2 -8.21 -12.77 -8.65
N ARG A 3 -7.09 -12.59 -7.97
CA ARG A 3 -5.95 -11.82 -8.44
C ARG A 3 -4.68 -12.64 -8.27
N ARG A 4 -3.81 -12.59 -9.28
CA ARG A 4 -2.47 -13.17 -9.22
C ARG A 4 -1.45 -12.07 -9.37
N ASP A 5 -0.51 -12.01 -8.45
CA ASP A 5 0.57 -11.02 -8.46
C ASP A 5 1.83 -11.64 -9.05
N TYR A 6 2.48 -10.90 -9.94
CA TYR A 6 3.78 -11.25 -10.52
C TYR A 6 4.73 -10.09 -10.30
N GLU A 7 5.90 -10.37 -9.79
CA GLU A 7 6.93 -9.34 -9.58
C GLU A 7 8.24 -9.83 -10.17
N ASP A 8 8.65 -9.20 -11.28
CA ASP A 8 9.85 -9.54 -12.03
C ASP A 8 9.92 -11.03 -12.46
N ASP A 9 8.77 -11.61 -12.73
CA ASP A 9 8.62 -13.00 -13.15
C ASP A 9 8.64 -13.07 -14.68
N PRO A 10 9.56 -13.85 -15.29
CA PRO A 10 9.61 -13.98 -16.75
C PRO A 10 8.35 -14.62 -17.35
N ASN A 11 7.53 -15.30 -16.54
CA ASN A 11 6.28 -15.91 -16.98
C ASN A 11 5.07 -15.00 -16.78
N ALA A 12 5.28 -13.77 -16.33
CA ALA A 12 4.18 -12.84 -16.13
C ALA A 12 3.47 -12.53 -17.46
N PRO A 13 2.14 -12.44 -17.47
CA PRO A 13 1.40 -12.01 -18.65
C PRO A 13 1.72 -10.54 -18.96
N LYS A 14 1.55 -10.16 -20.24
CA LYS A 14 1.76 -8.77 -20.66
C LYS A 14 0.66 -7.87 -20.09
N PRO A 15 1.02 -6.72 -19.52
CA PRO A 15 0.02 -5.78 -19.02
C PRO A 15 -0.80 -5.17 -20.17
N ASN A 16 -2.07 -4.91 -19.87
CA ASN A 16 -3.01 -4.26 -20.78
C ASN A 16 -3.78 -3.12 -20.11
N SER A 17 -3.39 -2.75 -18.90
CA SER A 17 -4.10 -1.73 -18.10
C SER A 17 -3.13 -0.99 -17.19
N LEU A 18 -3.41 0.31 -16.98
CA LEU A 18 -2.77 1.14 -15.96
C LEU A 18 -3.86 1.78 -15.11
N VAL A 19 -3.78 1.62 -13.80
CA VAL A 19 -4.74 2.22 -12.86
C VAL A 19 -3.95 2.91 -11.75
N PRO A 20 -4.09 4.23 -11.59
CA PRO A 20 -3.45 4.93 -10.50
C PRO A 20 -3.91 4.40 -9.14
N ALA A 21 -2.96 4.23 -8.24
CA ALA A 21 -3.22 3.76 -6.89
C ALA A 21 -2.36 4.53 -5.88
N ALA A 22 -2.81 4.54 -4.62
CA ALA A 22 -2.06 5.08 -3.50
C ALA A 22 -1.83 3.99 -2.47
N SER A 23 -0.68 4.05 -1.81
CA SER A 23 -0.42 3.38 -0.55
C SER A 23 0.02 4.42 0.46
N VAL A 24 -0.13 4.14 1.77
CA VAL A 24 0.10 5.16 2.79
C VAL A 24 0.95 4.60 3.93
N VAL A 25 2.06 5.24 4.20
CA VAL A 25 2.84 5.02 5.42
C VAL A 25 2.31 5.99 6.48
N VAL A 26 1.52 5.47 7.40
CA VAL A 26 0.94 6.25 8.49
C VAL A 26 1.84 6.12 9.71
N VAL A 27 2.39 7.25 10.17
CA VAL A 27 3.35 7.28 11.27
C VAL A 27 2.76 8.07 12.42
N ASP A 28 2.67 7.48 13.61
CA ASP A 28 2.18 8.14 14.80
C ASP A 28 3.29 8.95 15.50
N GLU A 29 2.94 9.60 16.61
CA GLU A 29 3.89 10.43 17.37
C GLU A 29 5.04 9.62 17.97
N ALA A 30 4.83 8.32 18.21
CA ALA A 30 5.86 7.43 18.74
C ALA A 30 6.73 6.82 17.63
N GLY A 31 6.48 7.17 16.35
CA GLY A 31 7.22 6.63 15.21
C GLY A 31 6.75 5.25 14.78
N ARG A 32 5.60 4.78 15.25
CA ARG A 32 5.03 3.50 14.85
C ARG A 32 4.27 3.62 13.55
N VAL A 33 4.28 2.55 12.77
CA VAL A 33 3.64 2.46 11.45
C VAL A 33 2.41 1.58 11.51
N LEU A 34 1.33 2.05 10.88
CA LEU A 34 0.07 1.34 10.79
C LEU A 34 0.11 0.32 9.64
N LEU A 35 -0.13 -0.93 9.96
CA LEU A 35 -0.18 -2.01 8.98
C LEU A 35 -1.47 -2.81 9.12
N GLN A 36 -1.87 -3.45 8.03
CA GLN A 36 -2.96 -4.41 7.99
C GLN A 36 -2.45 -5.76 7.52
N ARG A 37 -3.02 -6.82 8.05
CA ARG A 37 -2.77 -8.17 7.55
C ARG A 37 -3.87 -8.55 6.58
N ARG A 38 -3.52 -8.76 5.33
CA ARG A 38 -4.48 -8.98 4.25
C ARG A 38 -5.15 -10.35 4.35
N THR A 39 -6.45 -10.40 4.03
CA THR A 39 -7.22 -11.65 4.00
C THR A 39 -6.83 -12.52 2.81
N ASP A 40 -6.43 -11.93 1.69
CA ASP A 40 -6.17 -12.66 0.43
C ASP A 40 -4.83 -13.43 0.45
N ASN A 41 -3.80 -12.96 1.14
CA ASN A 41 -2.50 -13.63 1.17
C ASN A 41 -1.93 -13.83 2.58
N GLY A 42 -2.59 -13.33 3.63
CA GLY A 42 -2.12 -13.45 5.01
C GLY A 42 -0.88 -12.63 5.35
N MET A 43 -0.46 -11.74 4.46
CA MET A 43 0.73 -10.91 4.64
C MET A 43 0.38 -9.52 5.13
N TRP A 44 1.33 -8.89 5.83
CA TRP A 44 1.18 -7.51 6.29
C TRP A 44 1.48 -6.53 5.15
N ALA A 45 0.71 -5.46 5.11
CA ALA A 45 0.79 -4.46 4.05
C ALA A 45 0.43 -3.08 4.57
N LEU A 46 0.86 -2.06 3.81
CA LEU A 46 0.37 -0.70 3.99
C LEU A 46 -1.09 -0.62 3.52
N PRO A 47 -1.91 0.24 4.13
CA PRO A 47 -3.23 0.54 3.56
C PRO A 47 -3.07 1.21 2.21
N GLY A 48 -4.00 0.96 1.30
CA GLY A 48 -3.97 1.55 -0.04
C GLY A 48 -4.93 0.88 -1.00
N GLY A 49 -5.03 1.44 -2.19
CA GLY A 49 -5.86 0.92 -3.26
C GLY A 49 -5.93 1.87 -4.44
N LYS A 50 -6.78 1.54 -5.40
CA LYS A 50 -6.93 2.32 -6.64
C LYS A 50 -7.67 3.63 -6.41
N MET A 51 -7.29 4.66 -7.18
CA MET A 51 -8.05 5.90 -7.25
C MET A 51 -9.41 5.65 -7.90
N GLU A 52 -10.40 6.37 -7.40
CA GLU A 52 -11.73 6.44 -8.01
C GLU A 52 -11.91 7.78 -8.73
N LEU A 53 -12.80 7.79 -9.72
CA LEU A 53 -13.12 9.03 -10.42
C LEU A 53 -13.65 10.06 -9.43
N GLY A 54 -13.19 11.29 -9.58
CA GLY A 54 -13.62 12.40 -8.74
C GLY A 54 -12.82 12.61 -7.47
N GLU A 55 -11.88 11.71 -7.13
CA GLU A 55 -11.01 11.91 -5.98
C GLU A 55 -9.58 12.28 -6.40
N SER A 56 -8.90 13.03 -5.55
CA SER A 56 -7.47 13.29 -5.69
C SER A 56 -6.68 12.10 -5.17
N LEU A 57 -5.36 12.08 -5.42
CA LEU A 57 -4.48 11.06 -4.85
C LEU A 57 -4.50 11.08 -3.32
N ALA A 58 -4.48 12.26 -2.71
CA ALA A 58 -4.58 12.40 -1.26
C ALA A 58 -5.91 11.86 -0.72
N ASP A 59 -7.03 12.19 -1.40
CA ASP A 59 -8.35 11.66 -1.04
C ASP A 59 -8.38 10.13 -1.10
N CYS A 60 -7.76 9.54 -2.12
CA CYS A 60 -7.65 8.09 -2.26
C CYS A 60 -6.92 7.48 -1.07
N GLY A 61 -5.77 8.01 -0.71
CA GLY A 61 -4.99 7.54 0.44
C GLY A 61 -5.76 7.64 1.76
N ILE A 62 -6.44 8.75 1.97
CA ILE A 62 -7.27 8.99 3.16
C ILE A 62 -8.44 8.00 3.22
N ARG A 63 -9.16 7.85 2.11
CA ARG A 63 -10.31 6.94 2.03
C ARG A 63 -9.90 5.48 2.26
N GLU A 64 -8.90 5.01 1.55
CA GLU A 64 -8.43 3.62 1.68
C GLU A 64 -7.92 3.33 3.09
N THR A 65 -7.20 4.25 3.70
CA THR A 65 -6.72 4.08 5.08
C THR A 65 -7.90 3.96 6.06
N ARG A 66 -8.91 4.81 5.91
CA ARG A 66 -10.10 4.74 6.76
C ARG A 66 -10.87 3.44 6.55
N GLU A 67 -11.10 3.05 5.30
CA GLU A 67 -11.84 1.82 4.98
C GLU A 67 -11.14 0.58 5.52
N GLU A 68 -9.83 0.50 5.38
CA GLU A 68 -9.07 -0.71 5.71
C GLU A 68 -8.65 -0.78 7.18
N THR A 69 -8.47 0.36 7.85
CA THR A 69 -7.89 0.39 9.20
C THR A 69 -8.74 1.12 10.24
N GLY A 70 -9.70 1.93 9.83
CA GLY A 70 -10.51 2.76 10.73
C GLY A 70 -9.82 4.07 11.13
N ILE A 71 -8.61 4.33 10.70
CA ILE A 71 -7.85 5.51 11.11
C ILE A 71 -8.03 6.64 10.10
N ASP A 72 -8.31 7.82 10.63
CA ASP A 72 -8.34 9.07 9.87
C ASP A 72 -6.96 9.68 9.85
N VAL A 73 -6.53 10.10 8.67
CA VAL A 73 -5.15 10.58 8.47
C VAL A 73 -5.13 11.91 7.73
N GLU A 74 -4.02 12.63 7.93
CA GLU A 74 -3.64 13.80 7.14
C GLU A 74 -2.39 13.43 6.36
N ILE A 75 -2.41 13.67 5.04
CA ILE A 75 -1.27 13.41 4.17
C ILE A 75 -0.21 14.47 4.43
N THR A 76 1.03 14.03 4.67
CA THR A 76 2.15 14.92 5.02
C THR A 76 3.26 14.95 3.98
N GLY A 77 3.25 14.04 3.00
CA GLY A 77 4.26 14.03 1.96
C GLY A 77 4.21 12.78 1.09
N ILE A 78 5.23 12.61 0.29
CA ILE A 78 5.41 11.50 -0.64
C ILE A 78 6.62 10.68 -0.20
N VAL A 79 6.45 9.35 -0.15
CA VAL A 79 7.56 8.41 0.02
C VAL A 79 8.22 8.11 -1.32
N GLY A 80 7.43 7.87 -2.35
CA GLY A 80 7.95 7.61 -3.68
C GLY A 80 6.89 7.16 -4.68
N THR A 81 7.35 6.97 -5.91
CA THR A 81 6.55 6.42 -7.01
C THR A 81 7.03 5.00 -7.32
N TYR A 82 6.08 4.13 -7.63
CA TYR A 82 6.33 2.69 -7.84
C TYR A 82 5.61 2.26 -9.12
N THR A 83 6.37 2.15 -10.20
CA THR A 83 5.85 1.90 -11.54
C THR A 83 6.65 0.82 -12.26
N ASN A 84 7.14 -0.18 -11.53
CA ASN A 84 7.89 -1.28 -12.11
C ASN A 84 7.04 -2.01 -13.16
N PRO A 85 7.42 -2.02 -14.45
CA PRO A 85 6.67 -2.75 -15.48
C PRO A 85 6.70 -4.27 -15.29
N GLY A 86 7.63 -4.79 -14.51
CA GLY A 86 7.67 -6.20 -14.13
C GLY A 86 6.70 -6.58 -13.02
N HIS A 87 6.04 -5.61 -12.39
CA HIS A 87 5.05 -5.86 -11.35
C HIS A 87 3.65 -5.72 -11.94
N VAL A 88 2.97 -6.86 -12.11
CA VAL A 88 1.65 -6.92 -12.72
C VAL A 88 0.68 -7.71 -11.87
N PHE A 89 -0.59 -7.35 -11.98
CA PHE A 89 -1.71 -8.00 -11.30
C PHE A 89 -2.67 -8.53 -12.35
N ALA A 90 -2.78 -9.85 -12.45
CA ALA A 90 -3.68 -10.49 -13.39
C ALA A 90 -5.00 -10.84 -12.70
N TYR A 91 -6.11 -10.43 -13.30
CA TYR A 91 -7.45 -10.67 -12.81
C TYR A 91 -8.17 -11.70 -13.68
N ASP A 92 -9.21 -12.36 -13.13
CA ASP A 92 -9.94 -13.42 -13.80
C ASP A 92 -10.71 -12.94 -15.04
N ASP A 93 -10.98 -11.63 -15.13
CA ASP A 93 -11.69 -11.04 -16.28
C ASP A 93 -10.80 -10.73 -17.49
N GLY A 94 -9.50 -11.04 -17.39
CA GLY A 94 -8.54 -10.78 -18.46
C GLY A 94 -7.78 -9.46 -18.32
N GLU A 95 -8.12 -8.63 -17.35
CA GLU A 95 -7.31 -7.45 -17.06
C GLU A 95 -5.96 -7.88 -16.50
N VAL A 96 -4.87 -7.33 -17.07
CA VAL A 96 -3.53 -7.46 -16.54
C VAL A 96 -3.02 -6.05 -16.25
N ARG A 97 -3.00 -5.68 -14.99
CA ARG A 97 -2.71 -4.33 -14.57
C ARG A 97 -1.23 -4.18 -14.24
N GLN A 98 -0.56 -3.25 -14.90
CA GLN A 98 0.80 -2.85 -14.55
C GLN A 98 0.74 -1.96 -13.30
N GLU A 99 1.68 -2.13 -12.40
CA GLU A 99 1.74 -1.30 -11.21
C GLU A 99 1.90 0.18 -11.57
N PHE A 100 1.06 1.01 -10.99
CA PHE A 100 1.19 2.46 -10.97
C PHE A 100 0.73 2.93 -9.58
N SER A 101 1.68 3.05 -8.67
CA SER A 101 1.35 3.39 -7.29
C SER A 101 2.22 4.53 -6.80
N ILE A 102 1.62 5.44 -6.05
CA ILE A 102 2.34 6.47 -5.34
C ILE A 102 2.17 6.19 -3.84
N CYS A 103 3.29 6.07 -3.14
CA CYS A 103 3.28 5.87 -1.70
C CYS A 103 3.35 7.21 -1.01
N LEU A 104 2.36 7.49 -0.18
CA LEU A 104 2.22 8.72 0.57
C LEU A 104 2.67 8.51 2.01
N ARG A 105 3.08 9.59 2.66
CA ARG A 105 3.32 9.64 4.09
C ARG A 105 2.18 10.40 4.74
N ALA A 106 1.72 9.93 5.92
CA ALA A 106 0.62 10.52 6.63
C ALA A 106 0.80 10.42 8.14
N ARG A 107 0.02 11.20 8.87
CA ARG A 107 -0.09 11.12 10.34
C ARG A 107 -1.54 10.87 10.73
N PRO A 108 -1.78 10.14 11.83
CA PRO A 108 -3.14 9.92 12.30
C PRO A 108 -3.70 11.20 12.92
N ILE A 109 -4.97 11.49 12.65
CA ILE A 109 -5.69 12.64 13.23
C ILE A 109 -6.98 12.24 13.92
N GLY A 110 -7.37 10.97 13.89
CA GLY A 110 -8.60 10.49 14.51
C GLY A 110 -8.90 9.05 14.15
N GLY A 111 -10.10 8.63 14.49
CA GLY A 111 -10.56 7.28 14.21
C GLY A 111 -10.11 6.25 15.26
N THR A 112 -10.54 5.02 15.04
CA THR A 112 -10.22 3.88 15.92
C THR A 112 -9.85 2.69 15.05
N VAL A 113 -8.79 2.00 15.40
CA VAL A 113 -8.35 0.78 14.70
C VAL A 113 -9.50 -0.21 14.65
N ARG A 114 -9.80 -0.68 13.43
CA ARG A 114 -10.79 -1.71 13.18
C ARG A 114 -10.40 -2.49 11.93
N VAL A 115 -10.81 -3.75 11.88
CA VAL A 115 -10.63 -4.60 10.70
C VAL A 115 -11.72 -4.34 9.67
N SER A 116 -11.46 -4.74 8.43
CA SER A 116 -12.42 -4.72 7.33
C SER A 116 -12.54 -6.10 6.72
N ASP A 117 -13.33 -6.24 5.65
CA ASP A 117 -13.42 -7.50 4.91
C ASP A 117 -12.10 -7.87 4.23
N GLU A 118 -11.22 -6.89 4.01
CA GLU A 118 -9.94 -7.07 3.34
C GLU A 118 -8.77 -7.29 4.28
N SER A 119 -8.99 -7.16 5.61
CA SER A 119 -7.92 -7.31 6.60
C SER A 119 -8.35 -8.19 7.78
N HIS A 120 -7.46 -9.11 8.18
CA HIS A 120 -7.65 -9.94 9.39
C HIS A 120 -7.26 -9.19 10.65
N GLU A 121 -6.23 -8.37 10.56
CA GLU A 121 -5.65 -7.63 11.68
C GLU A 121 -5.23 -6.25 11.22
N VAL A 122 -5.29 -5.31 12.13
CA VAL A 122 -4.75 -3.95 11.96
C VAL A 122 -4.01 -3.60 13.23
N ALA A 123 -2.77 -3.16 13.11
CA ALA A 123 -1.96 -2.84 14.28
C ALA A 123 -0.88 -1.81 13.97
N TRP A 124 -0.36 -1.20 15.02
CA TRP A 124 0.79 -0.29 14.98
C TRP A 124 2.06 -1.07 15.30
N PHE A 125 3.13 -0.82 14.56
CA PHE A 125 4.41 -1.49 14.73
C PHE A 125 5.54 -0.49 14.84
N ASP A 126 6.48 -0.75 15.75
CA ASP A 126 7.75 -0.07 15.72
C ASP A 126 8.53 -0.51 14.47
N PRO A 127 9.37 0.38 13.88
CA PRO A 127 10.10 0.02 12.67
C PRO A 127 10.90 -1.28 12.78
N GLY A 128 11.53 -1.54 13.92
CA GLY A 128 12.28 -2.78 14.12
C GLY A 128 11.41 -4.03 14.12
N GLU A 129 10.17 -3.94 14.59
CA GLU A 129 9.23 -5.06 14.58
C GLU A 129 8.80 -5.46 13.16
N MET A 130 8.80 -4.51 12.23
CA MET A 130 8.40 -4.76 10.84
C MET A 130 9.38 -5.68 10.11
N ASP A 131 10.64 -5.74 10.52
CA ASP A 131 11.66 -6.56 9.87
C ASP A 131 11.34 -8.07 9.91
N GLY A 132 10.64 -8.52 10.94
CA GLY A 132 10.24 -9.91 11.11
C GLY A 132 8.86 -10.28 10.54
N LEU A 133 8.12 -9.32 10.00
CA LEU A 133 6.77 -9.56 9.50
C LEU A 133 6.80 -10.12 8.07
N PRO A 134 5.90 -11.08 7.74
CA PRO A 134 5.76 -11.53 6.36
C PRO A 134 5.14 -10.40 5.52
N MET A 135 5.84 -9.99 4.50
CA MET A 135 5.44 -8.93 3.56
C MET A 135 5.86 -9.29 2.14
N VAL A 136 5.07 -8.87 1.16
CA VAL A 136 5.52 -8.96 -0.24
C VAL A 136 6.67 -7.96 -0.47
N PRO A 137 7.60 -8.27 -1.40
CA PRO A 137 8.78 -7.43 -1.62
C PRO A 137 8.47 -5.96 -1.94
N SER A 138 7.43 -5.69 -2.71
CA SER A 138 7.05 -4.31 -3.07
C SER A 138 6.64 -3.46 -1.86
N ILE A 139 5.96 -4.05 -0.89
CA ILE A 139 5.59 -3.35 0.35
C ILE A 139 6.83 -3.09 1.20
N ARG A 140 7.70 -4.09 1.33
CA ARG A 140 8.95 -3.92 2.08
C ARG A 140 9.84 -2.83 1.48
N LYS A 141 9.88 -2.74 0.16
CA LYS A 141 10.61 -1.68 -0.54
C LYS A 141 10.10 -0.29 -0.18
N ARG A 142 8.79 -0.10 -0.14
CA ARG A 142 8.17 1.18 0.25
C ARG A 142 8.52 1.57 1.67
N ILE A 143 8.44 0.61 2.59
CA ILE A 143 8.79 0.85 4.00
C ILE A 143 10.28 1.19 4.14
N ASN A 144 11.16 0.49 3.43
CA ASN A 144 12.59 0.78 3.44
C ASN A 144 12.90 2.17 2.86
N ASP A 145 12.23 2.55 1.78
CA ASP A 145 12.38 3.88 1.18
C ASP A 145 11.94 4.97 2.18
N TRP A 146 10.84 4.75 2.89
CA TRP A 146 10.42 5.67 3.94
C TRP A 146 11.46 5.73 5.07
N ARG A 147 11.96 4.61 5.54
CA ARG A 147 12.94 4.55 6.65
C ARG A 147 14.26 5.22 6.28
N SER A 148 14.65 5.19 5.02
CA SER A 148 15.92 5.76 4.58
C SER A 148 15.99 7.27 4.75
N GLY A 149 14.84 7.96 4.69
CA GLY A 149 14.76 9.42 4.79
C GLY A 149 15.46 10.17 3.66
N ALA A 150 15.81 9.49 2.57
CA ALA A 150 16.60 10.06 1.48
C ALA A 150 15.80 10.94 0.52
N GLY A 151 14.52 11.22 0.83
CA GLY A 151 13.61 11.94 -0.05
C GLY A 151 12.84 10.99 -0.96
N PRO A 152 11.97 11.51 -1.85
CA PRO A 152 11.10 10.66 -2.66
C PRO A 152 11.89 9.69 -3.54
N ALA A 153 11.54 8.41 -3.47
CA ALA A 153 12.08 7.40 -4.36
C ALA A 153 11.34 7.40 -5.70
N ILE A 154 12.05 7.03 -6.77
CA ILE A 154 11.44 6.85 -8.09
C ILE A 154 11.78 5.42 -8.53
N ARG A 155 10.80 4.52 -8.53
CA ARG A 155 10.97 3.10 -8.80
C ARG A 155 10.17 2.66 -10.03
#